data_1091c983867cfd8be49a19a45a625219
#
_entry.id   1091c983867cfd8be49a19a45a625219
#
_cell.length_a   1.000
_cell.length_b   1.000
_cell.length_c   1.000
_cell.angle_alpha   90.00
_cell.angle_beta   90.00
_cell.angle_gamma   90.00
#
_symmetry.space_group_name_H-M   'P 1'
#
loop_
_entity.id
_entity.type
_entity.pdbx_description
1 polymer ?
#
loop_
_entity_poly.entity_id
_entity_poly.type
_entity_poly.pdbx_seq_one_letter_code
_entity_poly.pdbx_strand_id
1 'polypeptide(L)'
;MANKLYEVLESRILLLDGGFGTMVQQYGFTEEDYRGERFRDWNVLLKGCNDLLAVTRPGAVREIHVKYLQAGADIIETDSFNANAVSLADYGLEAYAYEISCAAAGVARSA
;
A
#
# COMPACT_ATOMS: atom_id res chain seq x y z
N MET A 1 -0.61 -21.18 10.07
CA MET A 1 -0.28 -20.18 9.03
C MET A 1 1.15 -20.37 8.53
N ALA A 2 2.16 -20.24 9.40
CA ALA A 2 3.56 -20.42 9.02
C ALA A 2 3.83 -21.80 8.42
N ASN A 3 3.22 -22.87 8.92
CA ASN A 3 3.41 -24.21 8.42
C ASN A 3 2.93 -24.38 6.97
N LYS A 4 1.83 -23.72 6.60
CA LYS A 4 1.30 -23.80 5.24
C LYS A 4 2.26 -23.17 4.22
N LEU A 5 2.91 -22.08 4.58
CA LEU A 5 3.91 -21.44 3.72
C LEU A 5 5.08 -22.38 3.44
N TYR A 6 5.61 -22.99 4.48
CA TYR A 6 6.74 -23.93 4.33
C TYR A 6 6.33 -25.16 3.53
N GLU A 7 5.14 -25.70 3.75
CA GLU A 7 4.63 -26.83 2.99
C GLU A 7 4.58 -26.55 1.49
N VAL A 8 4.07 -25.38 1.12
CA VAL A 8 3.98 -24.98 -0.29
C VAL A 8 5.36 -24.78 -0.89
N LEU A 9 6.30 -24.17 -0.14
CA LEU A 9 7.67 -23.95 -0.59
C LEU A 9 8.41 -25.26 -0.87
N GLU A 10 8.05 -26.36 -0.23
CA GLU A 10 8.65 -27.67 -0.49
C GLU A 10 8.26 -28.21 -1.86
N SER A 11 7.12 -27.80 -2.41
CA SER A 11 6.58 -28.35 -3.66
C SER A 11 6.74 -27.42 -4.86
N ARG A 12 6.88 -26.10 -4.64
CA ARG A 12 7.01 -25.14 -5.74
C ARG A 12 7.62 -23.82 -5.30
N ILE A 13 8.04 -23.03 -6.28
CA ILE A 13 8.51 -21.66 -6.07
C ILE A 13 7.29 -20.75 -5.89
N LEU A 14 7.35 -19.87 -4.91
CA LEU A 14 6.32 -18.85 -4.71
C LEU A 14 6.77 -17.53 -5.35
N LEU A 15 5.82 -16.82 -5.93
CA LEU A 15 6.07 -15.56 -6.60
C LEU A 15 5.58 -14.41 -5.73
N LEU A 16 6.46 -13.44 -5.49
CA LEU A 16 6.09 -12.17 -4.89
C LEU A 16 5.49 -11.26 -5.95
N ASP A 17 4.73 -10.27 -5.51
CA ASP A 17 4.30 -9.19 -6.38
C ASP A 17 5.50 -8.31 -6.76
N GLY A 18 5.26 -7.24 -7.50
CA GLY A 18 6.28 -6.36 -8.03
C GLY A 18 6.06 -4.90 -7.69
N GLY A 19 6.40 -4.03 -8.63
CA GLY A 19 6.35 -2.58 -8.42
C GLY A 19 4.98 -2.07 -8.04
N PHE A 20 4.91 -1.30 -6.98
CA PHE A 20 3.69 -0.64 -6.53
C PHE A 20 3.59 0.78 -7.08
N GLY A 21 4.66 1.55 -6.98
CA GLY A 21 4.68 2.94 -7.44
C GLY A 21 4.34 3.11 -8.92
N THR A 22 4.82 2.21 -9.78
CA THR A 22 4.50 2.23 -11.20
C THR A 22 3.02 1.97 -11.45
N MET A 23 2.39 1.11 -10.66
CA MET A 23 0.97 0.84 -10.74
C MET A 23 0.16 2.06 -10.28
N VAL A 24 0.60 2.74 -9.22
CA VAL A 24 -0.03 3.97 -8.75
C VAL A 24 0.02 5.06 -9.82
N GLN A 25 1.14 5.19 -10.53
CA GLN A 25 1.29 6.19 -11.59
C GLN A 25 0.21 6.06 -12.68
N GLN A 26 -0.26 4.85 -12.95
CA GLN A 26 -1.28 4.63 -13.96
C GLN A 26 -2.62 5.29 -13.62
N TYR A 27 -2.88 5.55 -12.35
CA TYR A 27 -4.11 6.23 -11.92
C TYR A 27 -4.07 7.74 -12.16
N GLY A 28 -2.88 8.33 -12.28
CA GLY A 28 -2.76 9.77 -12.48
C GLY A 28 -3.33 10.59 -11.33
N PHE A 29 -3.19 10.12 -10.09
CA PHE A 29 -3.72 10.80 -8.92
C PHE A 29 -3.14 12.21 -8.76
N THR A 30 -4.04 13.16 -8.47
CA THR A 30 -3.69 14.55 -8.18
C THR A 30 -3.37 14.71 -6.69
N GLU A 31 -2.90 15.91 -6.32
CA GLU A 31 -2.71 16.24 -4.91
C GLU A 31 -4.00 16.04 -4.11
N GLU A 32 -5.14 16.44 -4.67
CA GLU A 32 -6.44 16.27 -4.03
C GLU A 32 -6.79 14.81 -3.79
N ASP A 33 -6.43 13.94 -4.74
CA ASP A 33 -6.66 12.50 -4.61
C ASP A 33 -5.86 11.91 -3.45
N TYR A 34 -4.59 12.32 -3.31
CA TYR A 34 -3.74 11.89 -2.19
C TYR A 34 -4.28 12.36 -0.85
N ARG A 35 -4.80 13.58 -0.79
CA ARG A 35 -5.36 14.15 0.44
C ARG A 35 -6.66 13.48 0.85
N GLY A 36 -7.54 13.20 -0.10
CA GLY A 36 -8.90 12.79 0.17
C GLY A 36 -9.63 13.86 0.97
N GLU A 37 -10.75 13.49 1.55
CA GLU A 37 -11.52 14.40 2.42
C GLU A 37 -10.77 14.69 3.72
N ARG A 38 -10.13 13.66 4.27
CA ARG A 38 -9.54 13.69 5.61
C ARG A 38 -8.37 14.66 5.71
N PHE A 39 -7.55 14.77 4.69
CA PHE A 39 -6.35 15.62 4.69
C PHE A 39 -6.50 16.81 3.76
N ARG A 40 -7.73 17.22 3.46
CA ARG A 40 -8.02 18.29 2.50
C ARG A 40 -7.27 19.58 2.81
N ASP A 41 -7.18 19.94 4.08
CA ASP A 41 -6.56 21.18 4.52
C ASP A 41 -5.13 20.99 5.05
N TRP A 42 -4.49 19.88 4.70
CA TRP A 42 -3.12 19.59 5.15
C TRP A 42 -2.15 20.65 4.64
N ASN A 43 -1.20 21.05 5.48
CA ASN A 43 -0.32 22.20 5.21
C ASN A 43 0.92 21.87 4.40
N VAL A 44 1.11 20.60 4.00
CA VAL A 44 2.24 20.12 3.21
C VAL A 44 1.69 19.35 2.03
N LEU A 45 2.35 19.39 0.87
CA LEU A 45 1.95 18.60 -0.28
C LEU A 45 2.09 17.11 0.04
N LEU A 46 1.07 16.34 -0.31
CA LEU A 46 1.00 14.89 -0.02
C LEU A 46 1.19 14.01 -1.26
N LYS A 47 1.19 14.59 -2.45
CA LYS A 47 1.38 13.85 -3.68
C LYS A 47 2.74 13.14 -3.67
N GLY A 48 2.72 11.84 -3.93
CA GLY A 48 3.91 11.01 -3.85
C GLY A 48 3.99 10.17 -2.58
N CYS A 49 3.19 10.49 -1.57
CA CYS A 49 3.10 9.68 -0.35
C CYS A 49 2.19 8.48 -0.63
N ASN A 50 2.72 7.49 -1.36
CA ASN A 50 1.92 6.35 -1.83
C ASN A 50 1.33 5.52 -0.69
N ASP A 51 2.01 5.47 0.45
CA ASP A 51 1.52 4.70 1.60
C ASP A 51 0.22 5.30 2.18
N LEU A 52 0.05 6.61 2.04
CA LEU A 52 -1.17 7.29 2.47
C LEU A 52 -2.39 6.84 1.67
N LEU A 53 -2.21 6.35 0.46
CA LEU A 53 -3.30 5.89 -0.39
C LEU A 53 -4.08 4.73 0.22
N ALA A 54 -3.45 3.95 1.11
CA ALA A 54 -4.16 2.92 1.87
C ALA A 54 -5.29 3.51 2.72
N VAL A 55 -5.15 4.76 3.14
CA VAL A 55 -6.17 5.50 3.91
C VAL A 55 -7.10 6.27 2.99
N THR A 56 -6.55 6.99 2.00
CA THR A 56 -7.33 7.95 1.18
C THR A 56 -7.92 7.33 -0.07
N ARG A 57 -7.30 6.30 -0.62
CA ARG A 57 -7.76 5.61 -1.84
C ARG A 57 -7.63 4.09 -1.67
N PRO A 58 -8.25 3.51 -0.64
CA PRO A 58 -8.09 2.07 -0.37
C PRO A 58 -8.57 1.18 -1.51
N GLY A 59 -9.59 1.60 -2.25
CA GLY A 59 -10.08 0.85 -3.41
C GLY A 59 -9.04 0.70 -4.51
N ALA A 60 -8.27 1.76 -4.77
CA ALA A 60 -7.20 1.71 -5.76
C ALA A 60 -6.05 0.81 -5.32
N VAL A 61 -5.66 0.89 -4.07
CA VAL A 61 -4.62 0.02 -3.50
C VAL A 61 -5.06 -1.44 -3.58
N ARG A 62 -6.30 -1.72 -3.18
CA ARG A 62 -6.86 -3.07 -3.29
C ARG A 62 -6.86 -3.57 -4.73
N GLU A 63 -7.23 -2.73 -5.68
CA GLU A 63 -7.24 -3.10 -7.11
C GLU A 63 -5.84 -3.49 -7.59
N ILE A 64 -4.81 -2.77 -7.15
CA ILE A 64 -3.43 -3.12 -7.49
C ILE A 64 -3.08 -4.50 -6.95
N HIS A 65 -3.41 -4.78 -5.69
CA HIS A 65 -3.18 -6.10 -5.09
C HIS A 65 -3.91 -7.20 -5.87
N VAL A 66 -5.17 -6.96 -6.21
CA VAL A 66 -5.97 -7.94 -6.98
C VAL A 66 -5.33 -8.21 -8.34
N LYS A 67 -4.83 -7.18 -9.03
CA LYS A 67 -4.16 -7.36 -10.32
C LYS A 67 -2.94 -8.26 -10.22
N TYR A 68 -2.12 -8.07 -9.19
CA TYR A 68 -0.97 -8.94 -8.97
C TYR A 68 -1.37 -10.37 -8.65
N LEU A 69 -2.39 -10.56 -7.81
CA LEU A 69 -2.88 -11.89 -7.48
C LEU A 69 -3.45 -12.60 -8.73
N GLN A 70 -4.20 -11.88 -9.55
CA GLN A 70 -4.73 -12.41 -10.80
C GLN A 70 -3.64 -12.75 -11.82
N ALA A 71 -2.53 -12.04 -11.78
CA ALA A 71 -1.37 -12.31 -12.63
C ALA A 71 -0.55 -13.51 -12.17
N GLY A 72 -0.84 -14.05 -10.99
CA GLY A 72 -0.20 -15.25 -10.49
C GLY A 72 0.71 -15.05 -9.28
N ALA A 73 0.73 -13.86 -8.67
CA ALA A 73 1.49 -13.66 -7.44
C ALA A 73 0.88 -14.49 -6.31
N ASP A 74 1.74 -15.15 -5.56
CA ASP A 74 1.33 -15.93 -4.38
C ASP A 74 1.37 -15.11 -3.11
N ILE A 75 2.25 -14.12 -3.07
CA ILE A 75 2.49 -13.27 -1.91
C ILE A 75 2.45 -11.83 -2.38
N ILE A 76 1.68 -11.00 -1.71
CA ILE A 76 1.65 -9.55 -1.95
C ILE A 76 2.24 -8.83 -0.75
N GLU A 77 2.91 -7.71 -1.03
CA GLU A 77 3.45 -6.85 0.01
C GLU A 77 2.45 -5.73 0.31
N THR A 78 2.34 -5.36 1.57
CA THR A 78 1.47 -4.24 1.97
C THR A 78 2.01 -2.92 1.45
N ASP A 79 1.12 -1.95 1.21
CA ASP A 79 1.49 -0.59 0.81
C ASP A 79 2.02 0.20 2.02
N SER A 80 3.16 -0.23 2.55
CA SER A 80 3.72 0.34 3.78
C SER A 80 5.24 0.49 3.76
N PHE A 81 5.83 0.57 2.57
CA PHE A 81 7.29 0.65 2.41
C PHE A 81 7.90 1.82 3.19
N ASN A 82 7.25 2.98 3.14
CA ASN A 82 7.68 4.19 3.85
C ASN A 82 6.74 4.56 5.00
N ALA A 83 5.94 3.63 5.49
CA ALA A 83 4.97 3.90 6.56
C ALA A 83 5.64 3.86 7.94
N ASN A 84 6.67 4.66 8.10
CA ASN A 84 7.38 4.82 9.36
C ASN A 84 7.52 6.31 9.69
N ALA A 85 7.74 6.63 10.96
CA ALA A 85 7.75 8.00 11.41
C ALA A 85 8.82 8.86 10.71
N VAL A 86 9.98 8.29 10.42
CA VAL A 86 11.08 9.02 9.78
C VAL A 86 10.71 9.43 8.35
N SER A 87 10.25 8.49 7.54
CA SER A 87 9.87 8.77 6.15
C SER A 87 8.63 9.66 6.07
N LEU A 88 7.64 9.42 6.94
CA LEU A 88 6.41 10.19 6.94
C LEU A 88 6.58 11.62 7.44
N ALA A 89 7.67 11.91 8.15
CA ALA A 89 7.96 13.26 8.63
C ALA A 89 8.12 14.25 7.47
N ASP A 90 8.57 13.81 6.30
CA ASP A 90 8.66 14.65 5.09
C ASP A 90 7.32 15.22 4.67
N TYR A 91 6.22 14.57 5.07
CA TYR A 91 4.85 14.97 4.76
C TYR A 91 4.11 15.48 5.99
N GLY A 92 4.79 15.58 7.13
CA GLY A 92 4.13 15.94 8.39
C GLY A 92 3.19 14.86 8.92
N LEU A 93 3.37 13.62 8.47
CA LEU A 93 2.47 12.50 8.79
C LEU A 93 3.08 11.49 9.76
N GLU A 94 4.14 11.85 10.45
CA GLU A 94 4.83 10.94 11.37
C GLU A 94 3.92 10.35 12.44
N ALA A 95 2.93 11.11 12.90
CA ALA A 95 1.97 10.64 13.90
C ALA A 95 0.99 9.59 13.36
N TYR A 96 0.93 9.40 12.05
CA TYR A 96 -0.01 8.49 11.41
C TYR A 96 0.62 7.18 10.98
N ALA A 97 1.88 6.92 11.35
CA ALA A 97 2.60 5.71 10.91
C ALA A 97 1.86 4.42 11.27
N TYR A 98 1.37 4.33 12.50
CA TYR A 98 0.62 3.15 12.95
C TYR A 98 -0.67 2.98 12.16
N GLU A 99 -1.44 4.05 12.03
CA GLU A 99 -2.73 4.00 11.31
C GLU A 99 -2.54 3.63 9.83
N ILE A 100 -1.56 4.22 9.17
CA ILE A 100 -1.26 3.93 7.77
C ILE A 100 -0.85 2.46 7.60
N SER A 101 -0.01 1.97 8.50
CA SER A 101 0.43 0.57 8.47
C SER A 101 -0.74 -0.39 8.66
N CYS A 102 -1.63 -0.10 9.60
CA CYS A 102 -2.83 -0.91 9.82
C CYS A 102 -3.76 -0.89 8.59
N ALA A 103 -3.95 0.28 8.00
CA ALA A 103 -4.78 0.42 6.80
C ALA A 103 -4.18 -0.39 5.63
N ALA A 104 -2.87 -0.29 5.43
CA ALA A 104 -2.18 -1.02 4.36
C ALA A 104 -2.35 -2.54 4.53
N ALA A 105 -2.18 -3.04 5.73
CA ALA A 105 -2.37 -4.46 6.03
C ALA A 105 -3.82 -4.89 5.81
N GLY A 106 -4.77 -4.07 6.24
CA GLY A 106 -6.20 -4.35 6.07
C GLY A 106 -6.61 -4.41 4.61
N VAL A 107 -6.11 -3.49 3.78
CA VAL A 107 -6.39 -3.47 2.35
C VAL A 107 -5.80 -4.72 1.67
N ALA A 108 -4.56 -5.06 1.97
CA ALA A 108 -3.93 -6.26 1.41
C ALA A 108 -4.71 -7.52 1.79
N ARG A 109 -5.15 -7.62 3.04
CA ARG A 109 -5.93 -8.77 3.51
C ARG A 109 -7.29 -8.87 2.80
N SER A 110 -7.89 -7.74 2.43
CA SER A 110 -9.18 -7.71 1.75
C SER A 110 -9.11 -8.15 0.29
N ALA A 111 -7.93 -8.13 -0.28
CA ALA A 111 -7.74 -8.55 -1.66
C ALA A 111 -7.73 -10.07 -1.77
#